data_bb579850dd31c1cf69d44356c6f672d7
#
_entry.id   bb579850dd31c1cf69d44356c6f672d7
#
_cell.length_a   1.000
_cell.length_b   1.000
_cell.length_c   1.000
_cell.angle_alpha   90.00
_cell.angle_beta   90.00
_cell.angle_gamma   90.00
#
_symmetry.space_group_name_H-M   'P 1'
#
loop_
_entity.id
_entity.type
_entity.pdbx_description
1 polymer ?
#
loop_
_entity_poly.entity_id
_entity_poly.type
_entity_poly.pdbx_seq_one_letter_code
_entity_poly.pdbx_strand_id
1 'polypeptide(L)'
;MGNLAELLKSRDNNFNFIRMVAAFFVLVSHSYPLSRGAAETEPLMAQLGITLGGLGVFTFFCISGFFISLSYERSKTKIDFVVARFLRLYPGLLVVLLLSAWVVGPLFTELSLHDYFSAKEVHRYITGNLKLKDIQFQLPGLFQDNPYPGINGSLWTLYYEVLLYAMVFALGVVGCLTRLRRVSVFF
;
A
#
# COMPACT_ATOMS: atom_id res chain seq x y z
N MET A 1 -13.53 4.62 32.40
CA MET A 1 -13.09 4.82 31.01
C MET A 1 -11.74 4.15 30.85
N GLY A 2 -11.65 3.06 30.08
CA GLY A 2 -10.37 2.35 29.87
C GLY A 2 -9.37 3.24 29.17
N ASN A 3 -8.14 3.28 29.67
CA ASN A 3 -7.05 4.04 29.10
C ASN A 3 -6.78 3.52 27.67
N LEU A 4 -6.63 4.42 26.68
CA LEU A 4 -6.34 4.08 25.28
C LEU A 4 -5.18 3.07 25.15
N ALA A 5 -4.20 3.16 26.06
CA ALA A 5 -3.08 2.23 26.16
C ALA A 5 -3.49 0.80 26.56
N GLU A 6 -4.57 0.62 27.29
CA GLU A 6 -5.12 -0.71 27.68
C GLU A 6 -5.94 -1.30 26.54
N LEU A 7 -6.74 -0.48 25.84
CA LEU A 7 -7.46 -0.89 24.63
C LEU A 7 -6.52 -1.33 23.50
N LEU A 8 -5.32 -0.75 23.43
CA LEU A 8 -4.30 -1.11 22.45
C LEU A 8 -3.52 -2.38 22.80
N LYS A 9 -3.57 -2.83 24.06
CA LYS A 9 -2.99 -4.12 24.49
C LYS A 9 -3.96 -5.28 24.33
N SER A 10 -5.26 -5.01 24.38
CA SER A 10 -6.27 -6.03 24.13
C SER A 10 -6.37 -6.29 22.63
N ARG A 11 -6.55 -7.56 22.24
CA ARG A 11 -6.94 -7.93 20.87
C ARG A 11 -8.37 -7.51 20.53
N ASP A 12 -9.13 -7.01 21.50
CA ASP A 12 -10.51 -6.55 21.39
C ASP A 12 -10.56 -5.10 20.90
N ASN A 13 -10.00 -4.86 19.71
CA ASN A 13 -10.12 -3.58 19.06
C ASN A 13 -10.67 -3.77 17.64
N ASN A 14 -11.45 -2.80 17.18
CA ASN A 14 -12.12 -2.85 15.89
C ASN A 14 -11.20 -2.51 14.70
N PHE A 15 -9.89 -2.31 14.90
CA PHE A 15 -8.98 -1.92 13.81
C PHE A 15 -8.91 -2.96 12.69
N ASN A 16 -8.95 -4.26 13.03
CA ASN A 16 -8.96 -5.30 12.01
C ASN A 16 -10.26 -5.31 11.22
N PHE A 17 -11.39 -5.07 11.88
CA PHE A 17 -12.68 -4.94 11.21
C PHE A 17 -12.71 -3.72 10.28
N ILE A 18 -12.25 -2.55 10.75
CA ILE A 18 -12.17 -1.34 9.94
C ILE A 18 -11.26 -1.54 8.72
N ARG A 19 -10.12 -2.23 8.89
CA ARG A 19 -9.24 -2.58 7.77
C ARG A 19 -9.90 -3.54 6.77
N MET A 20 -10.67 -4.50 7.25
CA MET A 20 -11.42 -5.41 6.39
C MET A 20 -12.46 -4.65 5.54
N VAL A 21 -13.22 -3.75 6.16
CA VAL A 21 -14.17 -2.89 5.46
C VAL A 21 -13.47 -1.98 4.45
N ALA A 22 -12.36 -1.36 4.84
CA ALA A 22 -11.55 -0.52 3.95
C ALA A 22 -11.00 -1.31 2.75
N ALA A 23 -10.53 -2.56 2.98
CA ALA A 23 -10.07 -3.44 1.91
C ALA A 23 -11.22 -3.81 0.95
N PHE A 24 -12.41 -4.07 1.48
CA PHE A 24 -13.60 -4.31 0.67
C PHE A 24 -13.96 -3.09 -0.19
N PHE A 25 -13.89 -1.89 0.36
CA PHE A 25 -14.09 -0.65 -0.41
C PHE A 25 -13.10 -0.52 -1.56
N VAL A 26 -11.82 -0.80 -1.32
CA VAL A 26 -10.80 -0.79 -2.37
C VAL A 26 -11.09 -1.84 -3.44
N LEU A 27 -11.50 -3.06 -3.04
CA LEU A 27 -11.86 -4.14 -3.98
C LEU A 27 -13.03 -3.73 -4.89
N VAL A 28 -14.10 -3.19 -4.30
CA VAL A 28 -15.28 -2.72 -5.04
C VAL A 28 -14.89 -1.59 -5.98
N SER A 29 -14.12 -0.60 -5.51
CA SER A 29 -13.67 0.52 -6.33
C SER A 29 -12.84 0.06 -7.54
N HIS A 30 -11.93 -0.88 -7.36
CA HIS A 30 -11.12 -1.43 -8.45
C HIS A 30 -11.92 -2.20 -9.49
N SER A 31 -13.09 -2.74 -9.14
CA SER A 31 -13.94 -3.45 -10.11
C SER A 31 -14.46 -2.53 -11.23
N TYR A 32 -14.64 -1.24 -10.96
CA TYR A 32 -15.14 -0.27 -11.94
C TYR A 32 -14.15 -0.04 -13.09
N PRO A 33 -12.88 0.39 -12.87
CA PRO A 33 -11.94 0.57 -13.96
C PRO A 33 -11.61 -0.74 -14.69
N LEU A 34 -11.61 -1.88 -14.00
CA LEU A 34 -11.37 -3.18 -14.61
C LEU A 34 -12.50 -3.60 -15.56
N SER A 35 -13.75 -3.26 -15.25
CA SER A 35 -14.92 -3.63 -16.06
C SER A 35 -15.31 -2.58 -17.10
N ARG A 36 -15.11 -1.29 -16.80
CA ARG A 36 -15.62 -0.17 -17.61
C ARG A 36 -14.53 0.78 -18.10
N GLY A 37 -13.28 0.63 -17.66
CA GLY A 37 -12.15 1.47 -18.08
C GLY A 37 -12.09 2.86 -17.44
N ALA A 38 -13.10 3.28 -16.68
CA ALA A 38 -13.15 4.61 -16.10
C ALA A 38 -13.55 4.60 -14.63
N ALA A 39 -12.74 5.20 -13.76
CA ALA A 39 -13.02 5.34 -12.33
C ALA A 39 -14.19 6.31 -12.05
N GLU A 40 -14.45 7.25 -12.97
CA GLU A 40 -15.54 8.23 -12.86
C GLU A 40 -16.95 7.61 -12.86
N THR A 41 -17.07 6.36 -13.29
CA THR A 41 -18.35 5.64 -13.23
C THR A 41 -18.70 5.12 -11.84
N GLU A 42 -17.81 5.29 -10.87
CA GLU A 42 -18.07 4.88 -9.49
C GLU A 42 -19.11 5.81 -8.84
N PRO A 43 -20.16 5.27 -8.17
CA PRO A 43 -21.28 6.08 -7.67
C PRO A 43 -20.89 7.22 -6.75
N LEU A 44 -19.96 6.99 -5.80
CA LEU A 44 -19.52 8.02 -4.87
C LEU A 44 -18.70 9.13 -5.55
N MET A 45 -17.99 8.82 -6.63
CA MET A 45 -17.24 9.81 -7.39
C MET A 45 -18.18 10.86 -8.00
N ALA A 46 -19.33 10.44 -8.52
CA ALA A 46 -20.31 11.35 -9.09
C ALA A 46 -21.00 12.23 -8.06
N GLN A 47 -21.18 11.73 -6.81
CA GLN A 47 -21.94 12.42 -5.77
C GLN A 47 -21.07 13.26 -4.82
N LEU A 48 -19.91 12.74 -4.45
CA LEU A 48 -19.05 13.30 -3.39
C LEU A 48 -17.66 13.70 -3.87
N GLY A 49 -17.31 13.43 -5.15
CA GLY A 49 -15.98 13.70 -5.69
C GLY A 49 -14.88 12.79 -5.12
N ILE A 50 -15.26 11.67 -4.48
CA ILE A 50 -14.32 10.72 -3.89
C ILE A 50 -14.75 9.29 -4.23
N THR A 51 -13.79 8.38 -4.43
CA THR A 51 -14.04 6.97 -4.68
C THR A 51 -14.11 6.18 -3.37
N LEU A 52 -14.81 5.04 -3.38
CA LEU A 52 -14.75 4.07 -2.25
C LEU A 52 -13.31 3.63 -1.98
N GLY A 53 -12.54 3.38 -3.05
CA GLY A 53 -11.13 3.05 -2.95
C GLY A 53 -10.31 4.15 -2.30
N GLY A 54 -10.54 5.40 -2.67
CA GLY A 54 -9.92 6.56 -2.03
C GLY A 54 -10.20 6.61 -0.52
N LEU A 55 -11.47 6.44 -0.12
CA LEU A 55 -11.86 6.38 1.28
C LEU A 55 -11.19 5.21 2.02
N GLY A 56 -11.13 4.02 1.39
CA GLY A 56 -10.43 2.86 1.93
C GLY A 56 -8.94 3.12 2.14
N VAL A 57 -8.25 3.69 1.15
CA VAL A 57 -6.83 4.05 1.22
C VAL A 57 -6.56 5.09 2.31
N PHE A 58 -7.38 6.14 2.43
CA PHE A 58 -7.26 7.11 3.53
C PHE A 58 -7.41 6.44 4.90
N THR A 59 -8.39 5.54 5.05
CA THR A 59 -8.57 4.77 6.29
C THR A 59 -7.33 3.93 6.60
N PHE A 60 -6.74 3.25 5.61
CA PHE A 60 -5.49 2.52 5.78
C PHE A 60 -4.34 3.41 6.22
N PHE A 61 -4.16 4.58 5.60
CA PHE A 61 -3.10 5.50 5.98
C PHE A 61 -3.28 6.07 7.39
N CYS A 62 -4.50 6.41 7.81
CA CYS A 62 -4.77 6.85 9.18
C CYS A 62 -4.40 5.76 10.20
N ILE A 63 -4.88 4.53 9.99
CA ILE A 63 -4.58 3.41 10.88
C ILE A 63 -3.08 3.07 10.85
N SER A 64 -2.46 3.06 9.68
CA SER A 64 -1.03 2.80 9.53
C SER A 64 -0.19 3.86 10.23
N GLY A 65 -0.48 5.13 10.04
CA GLY A 65 0.22 6.24 10.71
C GLY A 65 0.20 6.11 12.23
N PHE A 66 -0.96 5.76 12.78
CA PHE A 66 -1.12 5.51 14.21
C PHE A 66 -0.25 4.35 14.69
N PHE A 67 -0.32 3.17 14.05
CA PHE A 67 0.47 2.01 14.46
C PHE A 67 1.97 2.16 14.20
N ILE A 68 2.36 2.91 13.15
CA ILE A 68 3.75 3.20 12.86
C ILE A 68 4.34 4.11 13.95
N SER A 69 3.59 5.12 14.40
CA SER A 69 4.01 6.01 15.48
C SER A 69 4.21 5.25 16.79
N LEU A 70 3.27 4.35 17.15
CA LEU A 70 3.43 3.46 18.29
C LEU A 70 4.62 2.51 18.14
N SER A 71 4.88 2.02 16.93
CA SER A 71 6.02 1.15 16.65
C SER A 71 7.33 1.90 16.83
N TYR A 72 7.41 3.17 16.41
CA TYR A 72 8.59 4.01 16.63
C TYR A 72 8.89 4.16 18.13
N GLU A 73 7.88 4.47 18.94
CA GLU A 73 8.04 4.62 20.39
C GLU A 73 8.47 3.32 21.10
N ARG A 74 8.04 2.16 20.60
CA ARG A 74 8.35 0.84 21.15
C ARG A 74 9.69 0.29 20.68
N SER A 75 10.26 0.84 19.63
CA SER A 75 11.55 0.40 19.07
C SER A 75 12.69 0.73 20.01
N LYS A 76 13.58 -0.23 20.27
CA LYS A 76 14.73 -0.06 21.16
C LYS A 76 15.74 0.93 20.57
N THR A 77 15.94 0.85 19.27
CA THR A 77 16.81 1.75 18.51
C THR A 77 16.11 2.29 17.27
N LYS A 78 16.62 3.39 16.70
CA LYS A 78 16.14 3.93 15.42
C LYS A 78 16.37 2.96 14.26
N ILE A 79 17.42 2.15 14.34
CA ILE A 79 17.75 1.12 13.35
C ILE A 79 16.71 0.02 13.39
N ASP A 80 16.30 -0.45 14.58
CA ASP A 80 15.26 -1.48 14.72
C ASP A 80 13.96 -1.06 14.06
N PHE A 81 13.58 0.22 14.21
CA PHE A 81 12.40 0.77 13.53
C PHE A 81 12.52 0.66 12.00
N VAL A 82 13.65 1.13 11.44
CA VAL A 82 13.86 1.10 9.99
C VAL A 82 13.88 -0.33 9.46
N VAL A 83 14.60 -1.24 10.11
CA VAL A 83 14.67 -2.66 9.73
C VAL A 83 13.30 -3.30 9.80
N ALA A 84 12.52 -3.06 10.85
CA ALA A 84 11.17 -3.61 10.98
C ALA A 84 10.24 -3.11 9.85
N ARG A 85 10.36 -1.87 9.39
CA ARG A 85 9.57 -1.33 8.26
C ARG A 85 10.03 -1.93 6.93
N PHE A 86 11.35 -2.04 6.73
CA PHE A 86 11.90 -2.68 5.54
C PHE A 86 11.42 -4.15 5.41
N LEU A 87 11.59 -4.94 6.48
CA LEU A 87 11.16 -6.34 6.49
C LEU A 87 9.63 -6.53 6.38
N ARG A 88 8.86 -5.52 6.74
CA ARG A 88 7.40 -5.55 6.58
C ARG A 88 6.97 -5.40 5.12
N LEU A 89 7.68 -4.58 4.33
CA LEU A 89 7.25 -4.19 2.98
C LEU A 89 7.99 -4.96 1.89
N TYR A 90 9.32 -4.95 1.91
CA TYR A 90 10.13 -5.39 0.78
C TYR A 90 10.09 -6.90 0.47
N PRO A 91 10.05 -7.82 1.45
CA PRO A 91 9.95 -9.24 1.12
C PRO A 91 8.64 -9.58 0.38
N GLY A 92 7.51 -9.03 0.85
CA GLY A 92 6.22 -9.22 0.17
C GLY A 92 6.20 -8.59 -1.21
N LEU A 93 6.71 -7.37 -1.36
CA LEU A 93 6.84 -6.69 -2.64
C LEU A 93 7.68 -7.50 -3.62
N LEU A 94 8.85 -7.98 -3.20
CA LEU A 94 9.73 -8.79 -4.06
C LEU A 94 9.01 -10.05 -4.56
N VAL A 95 8.36 -10.78 -3.66
CA VAL A 95 7.63 -12.00 -4.02
C VAL A 95 6.53 -11.69 -5.05
N VAL A 96 5.72 -10.65 -4.82
CA VAL A 96 4.66 -10.25 -5.76
C VAL A 96 5.23 -9.87 -7.11
N LEU A 97 6.31 -9.10 -7.17
CA LEU A 97 6.94 -8.70 -8.44
C LEU A 97 7.50 -9.89 -9.22
N LEU A 98 8.17 -10.81 -8.52
CA LEU A 98 8.71 -12.02 -9.16
C LEU A 98 7.59 -12.95 -9.65
N LEU A 99 6.55 -13.17 -8.84
CA LEU A 99 5.40 -13.97 -9.26
C LEU A 99 4.68 -13.32 -10.46
N SER A 100 4.49 -12.01 -10.44
CA SER A 100 3.87 -11.30 -11.57
C SER A 100 4.70 -11.42 -12.84
N ALA A 101 6.02 -11.17 -12.76
CA ALA A 101 6.88 -11.14 -13.94
C ALA A 101 7.28 -12.52 -14.46
N TRP A 102 7.44 -13.53 -13.58
CA TRP A 102 7.98 -14.84 -13.97
C TRP A 102 6.95 -15.96 -14.00
N VAL A 103 5.79 -15.77 -13.39
CA VAL A 103 4.71 -16.76 -13.41
C VAL A 103 3.50 -16.23 -14.17
N VAL A 104 2.89 -15.12 -13.70
CA VAL A 104 1.69 -14.58 -14.33
C VAL A 104 2.00 -14.08 -15.75
N GLY A 105 3.09 -13.36 -15.93
CA GLY A 105 3.50 -12.82 -17.21
C GLY A 105 3.59 -13.88 -18.30
N PRO A 106 4.43 -14.92 -18.15
CA PRO A 106 4.56 -15.99 -19.14
C PRO A 106 3.28 -16.80 -19.39
N LEU A 107 2.38 -16.90 -18.41
CA LEU A 107 1.13 -17.66 -18.57
C LEU A 107 0.06 -16.90 -19.39
N PHE A 108 0.11 -15.57 -19.37
CA PHE A 108 -0.94 -14.73 -19.96
C PHE A 108 -0.46 -13.79 -21.06
N THR A 109 0.85 -13.78 -21.37
CA THR A 109 1.35 -12.94 -22.47
C THR A 109 0.99 -13.53 -23.83
N GLU A 110 0.68 -12.65 -24.79
CA GLU A 110 0.49 -12.99 -26.19
C GLU A 110 1.81 -13.09 -26.96
N LEU A 111 2.92 -12.67 -26.33
CA LEU A 111 4.24 -12.74 -26.92
C LEU A 111 4.83 -14.16 -26.82
N SER A 112 5.80 -14.49 -27.68
CA SER A 112 6.63 -15.68 -27.46
C SER A 112 7.38 -15.53 -26.14
N LEU A 113 7.66 -16.65 -25.45
CA LEU A 113 8.41 -16.60 -24.18
C LEU A 113 9.79 -15.95 -24.35
N HIS A 114 10.42 -16.17 -25.51
CA HIS A 114 11.71 -15.55 -25.83
C HIS A 114 11.57 -14.01 -25.90
N ASP A 115 10.58 -13.50 -26.63
CA ASP A 115 10.35 -12.07 -26.79
C ASP A 115 9.93 -11.42 -25.46
N TYR A 116 9.08 -12.10 -24.70
CA TYR A 116 8.65 -11.65 -23.39
C TYR A 116 9.83 -11.43 -22.43
N PHE A 117 10.70 -12.45 -22.25
CA PHE A 117 11.84 -12.35 -21.34
C PHE A 117 12.97 -11.46 -21.87
N SER A 118 13.04 -11.23 -23.18
CA SER A 118 13.98 -10.29 -23.80
C SER A 118 13.52 -8.84 -23.70
N ALA A 119 12.25 -8.60 -23.37
CA ALA A 119 11.69 -7.28 -23.27
C ALA A 119 12.24 -6.52 -22.07
N LYS A 120 12.69 -5.28 -22.29
CA LYS A 120 13.22 -4.40 -21.23
C LYS A 120 12.15 -4.05 -20.19
N GLU A 121 10.90 -4.07 -20.58
CA GLU A 121 9.73 -3.77 -19.76
C GLU A 121 9.59 -4.77 -18.59
N VAL A 122 9.90 -6.05 -18.78
CA VAL A 122 9.88 -7.06 -17.71
C VAL A 122 10.91 -6.74 -16.63
N HIS A 123 12.13 -6.38 -17.04
CA HIS A 123 13.19 -5.98 -16.10
C HIS A 123 12.84 -4.65 -15.40
N ARG A 124 12.29 -3.69 -16.16
CA ARG A 124 11.85 -2.39 -15.62
C ARG A 124 10.70 -2.55 -14.65
N TYR A 125 9.76 -3.47 -14.90
CA TYR A 125 8.68 -3.79 -13.98
C TYR A 125 9.22 -4.20 -12.60
N ILE A 126 10.21 -5.08 -12.54
CA ILE A 126 10.81 -5.49 -11.27
C ILE A 126 11.62 -4.36 -10.64
N THR A 127 12.58 -3.80 -11.39
CA THR A 127 13.54 -2.83 -10.83
C THR A 127 12.92 -1.48 -10.53
N GLY A 128 11.96 -1.01 -11.32
CA GLY A 128 11.22 0.23 -11.11
C GLY A 128 10.33 0.15 -9.87
N ASN A 129 9.57 -0.94 -9.76
CA ASN A 129 8.69 -1.15 -8.61
C ASN A 129 9.45 -1.39 -7.30
N LEU A 130 10.62 -2.06 -7.33
CA LEU A 130 11.46 -2.18 -6.14
C LEU A 130 11.99 -0.84 -5.64
N LYS A 131 12.25 0.11 -6.54
CA LYS A 131 12.66 1.48 -6.18
C LYS A 131 11.51 2.34 -5.69
N LEU A 132 10.25 1.90 -5.89
CA LEU A 132 9.02 2.63 -5.55
C LEU A 132 8.93 4.04 -6.16
N LYS A 133 9.73 4.36 -7.16
CA LYS A 133 9.80 5.68 -7.78
C LYS A 133 9.28 5.69 -9.23
N ASP A 134 9.51 4.61 -9.96
CA ASP A 134 9.11 4.41 -11.36
C ASP A 134 8.12 3.23 -11.40
N ILE A 135 6.93 3.45 -10.87
CA ILE A 135 5.92 2.40 -10.71
C ILE A 135 5.43 1.96 -12.08
N GLN A 136 5.59 0.69 -12.38
CA GLN A 136 5.11 0.02 -13.58
C GLN A 136 3.91 -0.85 -13.23
N PHE A 137 2.80 -0.68 -13.93
CA PHE A 137 1.57 -1.45 -13.69
C PHE A 137 1.37 -2.57 -14.72
N GLN A 138 2.05 -2.50 -15.84
CA GLN A 138 1.86 -3.38 -17.00
C GLN A 138 3.08 -4.26 -17.25
N LEU A 139 2.84 -5.42 -17.84
CA LEU A 139 3.84 -6.30 -18.44
C LEU A 139 3.56 -6.45 -19.93
N PRO A 140 4.59 -6.68 -20.78
CA PRO A 140 4.41 -6.71 -22.22
C PRO A 140 3.53 -7.87 -22.67
N GLY A 141 2.59 -7.58 -23.56
CA GLY A 141 1.66 -8.57 -24.14
C GLY A 141 0.59 -9.09 -23.17
N LEU A 142 0.42 -8.50 -21.98
CA LEU A 142 -0.61 -8.94 -21.04
C LEU A 142 -1.82 -8.00 -21.06
N PHE A 143 -3.00 -8.60 -21.21
CA PHE A 143 -4.29 -7.92 -21.03
C PHE A 143 -4.46 -6.64 -21.87
N GLN A 144 -3.85 -6.60 -23.06
CA GLN A 144 -3.83 -5.39 -23.92
C GLN A 144 -5.24 -4.99 -24.37
N ASP A 145 -6.13 -5.95 -24.54
CA ASP A 145 -7.52 -5.73 -24.94
C ASP A 145 -8.46 -5.36 -23.79
N ASN A 146 -7.95 -5.43 -22.53
CA ASN A 146 -8.75 -5.06 -21.39
C ASN A 146 -8.86 -3.53 -21.23
N PRO A 147 -9.98 -3.02 -20.72
CA PRO A 147 -10.13 -1.58 -20.44
C PRO A 147 -9.02 -1.01 -19.55
N TYR A 148 -8.43 -1.85 -18.68
CA TYR A 148 -7.27 -1.53 -17.85
C TYR A 148 -6.26 -2.68 -17.90
N PRO A 149 -5.16 -2.55 -18.64
CA PRO A 149 -4.17 -3.63 -18.83
C PRO A 149 -3.19 -3.80 -17.66
N GLY A 150 -3.45 -3.19 -16.52
CA GLY A 150 -2.57 -3.25 -15.34
C GLY A 150 -2.73 -4.53 -14.55
N ILE A 151 -1.61 -5.11 -14.08
CA ILE A 151 -1.59 -6.32 -13.25
C ILE A 151 -1.74 -5.98 -11.76
N ASN A 152 -0.96 -5.03 -11.27
CA ASN A 152 -0.89 -4.65 -9.84
C ASN A 152 -1.12 -3.15 -9.67
N GLY A 153 -2.34 -2.70 -9.91
CA GLY A 153 -2.72 -1.30 -9.81
C GLY A 153 -2.51 -0.68 -8.42
N SER A 154 -2.46 -1.50 -7.35
CA SER A 154 -2.29 -1.02 -5.98
C SER A 154 -0.84 -0.66 -5.58
N LEU A 155 0.16 -0.96 -6.42
CA LEU A 155 1.57 -0.71 -6.08
C LEU A 155 1.90 0.77 -5.80
N TRP A 156 1.16 1.71 -6.39
CA TRP A 156 1.37 3.14 -6.16
C TRP A 156 1.24 3.57 -4.69
N THR A 157 0.43 2.87 -3.91
CA THR A 157 0.22 3.17 -2.49
C THR A 157 1.45 2.90 -1.64
N LEU A 158 2.31 1.95 -2.05
CA LEU A 158 3.53 1.59 -1.31
C LEU A 158 4.54 2.74 -1.24
N TYR A 159 4.63 3.58 -2.28
CA TYR A 159 5.44 4.79 -2.25
C TYR A 159 5.00 5.72 -1.10
N TYR A 160 3.70 5.95 -0.96
CA TYR A 160 3.16 6.79 0.11
C TYR A 160 3.30 6.13 1.49
N GLU A 161 3.26 4.80 1.55
CA GLU A 161 3.53 4.08 2.80
C GLU A 161 4.98 4.31 3.26
N VAL A 162 5.95 4.27 2.35
CA VAL A 162 7.36 4.57 2.67
C VAL A 162 7.54 6.04 3.05
N LEU A 163 6.86 6.97 2.39
CA LEU A 163 6.86 8.38 2.80
C LEU A 163 6.31 8.56 4.22
N LEU A 164 5.23 7.84 4.58
CA LEU A 164 4.69 7.85 5.93
C LEU A 164 5.70 7.31 6.95
N TYR A 165 6.44 6.24 6.63
CA TYR A 165 7.53 5.75 7.47
C TYR A 165 8.61 6.79 7.68
N ALA A 166 9.04 7.46 6.61
CA ALA A 166 10.05 8.52 6.66
C ALA A 166 9.57 9.72 7.49
N MET A 167 8.31 10.13 7.33
CA MET A 167 7.71 11.22 8.09
C MET A 167 7.65 10.90 9.58
N VAL A 168 7.15 9.71 9.95
CA VAL A 168 7.10 9.30 11.37
C VAL A 168 8.50 9.19 11.97
N PHE A 169 9.46 8.67 11.22
CA PHE A 169 10.87 8.62 11.64
C PHE A 169 11.43 10.03 11.90
N ALA A 170 11.22 10.97 10.97
CA ALA A 170 11.69 12.35 11.11
C ALA A 170 11.05 13.04 12.32
N LEU A 171 9.72 12.94 12.48
CA LEU A 171 8.99 13.50 13.64
C LEU A 171 9.47 12.89 14.97
N GLY A 172 9.79 11.60 14.96
CA GLY A 172 10.33 10.90 16.12
C GLY A 172 11.74 11.36 16.48
N VAL A 173 12.62 11.57 15.48
CA VAL A 173 13.99 12.08 15.67
C VAL A 173 13.99 13.48 16.26
N VAL A 174 13.09 14.35 15.80
CA VAL A 174 12.94 15.74 16.28
C VAL A 174 12.23 15.81 17.65
N GLY A 175 11.71 14.67 18.16
CA GLY A 175 11.03 14.59 19.45
C GLY A 175 9.58 15.09 19.45
N CYS A 176 8.99 15.37 18.28
CA CYS A 176 7.59 15.80 18.18
C CYS A 176 6.61 14.73 18.69
N LEU A 177 6.86 13.44 18.43
CA LEU A 177 6.01 12.34 18.87
C LEU A 177 5.94 12.26 20.41
N THR A 178 7.07 12.44 21.09
CA THR A 178 7.13 12.44 22.56
C THR A 178 6.43 13.67 23.18
N ARG A 179 6.46 14.81 22.51
CA ARG A 179 5.74 16.01 22.94
C ARG A 179 4.22 15.84 22.80
N LEU A 180 3.75 15.34 21.66
CA LEU A 180 2.33 15.07 21.42
C LEU A 180 1.76 14.11 22.46
N ARG A 181 2.48 13.04 22.80
CA ARG A 181 2.08 12.12 23.84
C ARG A 181 1.95 12.78 25.23
N ARG A 182 2.87 13.66 25.60
CA ARG A 182 2.77 14.38 26.87
C ARG A 182 1.52 15.25 26.92
N VAL A 183 1.17 15.90 25.84
CA VAL A 183 -0.06 16.72 25.74
C VAL A 183 -1.31 15.83 25.83
N SER A 184 -1.35 14.69 25.15
CA SER A 184 -2.52 13.78 25.16
C SER A 184 -2.75 13.04 26.49
N VAL A 185 -1.77 13.06 27.42
CA VAL A 185 -1.93 12.49 28.78
C VAL A 185 -2.59 13.51 29.74
N PHE A 186 -2.65 14.80 29.35
CA PHE A 186 -3.28 15.85 30.16
C PHE A 186 -4.73 16.17 29.77
N PHE A 187 -5.28 15.49 28.77
CA PHE A 187 -6.68 15.48 28.38
C PHE A 187 -7.27 14.06 28.48
#